data_906e191c678685673f0f66aa60965016
#
_entry.id   906e191c678685673f0f66aa60965016
#
_cell.length_a   1.000
_cell.length_b   1.000
_cell.length_c   1.000
_cell.angle_alpha   90.00
_cell.angle_beta   90.00
_cell.angle_gamma   90.00
#
_symmetry.space_group_name_H-M   'P 1'
#
loop_
_entity.id
_entity.type
_entity.pdbx_description
1 polymer ?
#
loop_
_entity_poly.entity_id
_entity_poly.type
_entity_poly.pdbx_seq_one_letter_code
_entity_poly.pdbx_strand_id
1 'polypeptide(L)'
;MEKIARKLTDLVGNTPLLELSNYNTSNDLKARLIVKIESFNPAGSVKDRIALAMIEDAETKGILHPGATIIEPTSGNTGVGLAFVSAAKGYKLILTMPDTMSIERRNLLKALGAELVLTPGADGMKGAIAKAEELKAVTSGAVILQQFENPANPAMHLRTTGLEIWRDTEGKVDIFVAGVGTGGTVSGVGEALKMRDPSIKIVAVEPSDSPVLSGGKPGPHKIQGIGAGFIPKTYKASVVDEIIQVQNDDAIRTSRELAKQEGLLVGISSGAAVYTATELAKRPENAGKMIVALLPDTGERYLSTILYAFEEYPL
;
A
#
# COMPACT_ATOMS: atom_id res chain seq x y z
N MET A 1 32.97 -2.21 5.65
CA MET A 1 31.97 -1.76 6.65
C MET A 1 31.03 -2.91 6.95
N GLU A 2 30.70 -3.15 8.22
CA GLU A 2 29.71 -4.16 8.60
C GLU A 2 28.34 -3.82 7.98
N LYS A 3 27.66 -4.83 7.41
CA LYS A 3 26.32 -4.69 6.83
C LYS A 3 25.23 -5.16 7.81
N ILE A 4 25.42 -4.92 9.09
CA ILE A 4 24.49 -5.33 10.16
C ILE A 4 23.55 -4.15 10.45
N ALA A 5 22.24 -4.33 10.22
CA ALA A 5 21.22 -3.37 10.65
C ALA A 5 21.15 -3.35 12.18
N ARG A 6 21.08 -2.18 12.78
CA ARG A 6 21.01 -2.01 14.23
C ARG A 6 19.57 -1.98 14.76
N LYS A 7 18.65 -1.60 13.91
CA LYS A 7 17.20 -1.56 14.19
C LYS A 7 16.44 -2.18 13.03
N LEU A 8 15.30 -2.78 13.30
CA LEU A 8 14.47 -3.36 12.25
C LEU A 8 13.98 -2.26 11.25
N THR A 9 13.83 -1.03 11.73
CA THR A 9 13.48 0.14 10.90
C THR A 9 14.54 0.49 9.85
N ASP A 10 15.81 0.09 10.06
CA ASP A 10 16.90 0.32 9.09
C ASP A 10 16.73 -0.54 7.81
N LEU A 11 15.87 -1.55 7.87
CA LEU A 11 15.58 -2.46 6.76
C LEU A 11 14.37 -2.04 5.93
N VAL A 12 13.71 -0.93 6.29
CA VAL A 12 12.56 -0.42 5.52
C VAL A 12 13.03 0.14 4.17
N GLY A 13 12.39 -0.28 3.11
CA GLY A 13 12.73 0.13 1.75
C GLY A 13 13.77 -0.75 1.07
N ASN A 14 14.40 -0.27 0.00
CA ASN A 14 15.30 -1.03 -0.87
C ASN A 14 14.71 -2.39 -1.29
N THR A 15 13.41 -2.41 -1.54
CA THR A 15 12.69 -3.61 -1.96
C THR A 15 13.07 -3.98 -3.40
N PRO A 16 13.05 -5.28 -3.76
CA PRO A 16 13.50 -5.72 -5.09
C PRO A 16 12.50 -5.36 -6.20
N LEU A 17 13.03 -5.29 -7.41
CA LEU A 17 12.28 -5.40 -8.66
C LEU A 17 12.38 -6.85 -9.17
N LEU A 18 11.29 -7.37 -9.74
CA LEU A 18 11.23 -8.67 -10.39
C LEU A 18 10.60 -8.52 -11.78
N GLU A 19 11.19 -9.10 -12.81
CA GLU A 19 10.58 -9.23 -14.13
C GLU A 19 9.65 -10.45 -14.16
N LEU A 20 8.41 -10.28 -14.56
CA LEU A 20 7.40 -11.34 -14.64
C LEU A 20 7.55 -12.13 -15.94
N SER A 21 8.63 -12.89 -16.09
CA SER A 21 9.00 -13.52 -17.35
C SER A 21 8.03 -14.61 -17.81
N ASN A 22 7.57 -15.47 -16.88
CA ASN A 22 6.61 -16.53 -17.19
C ASN A 22 5.23 -15.94 -17.50
N TYR A 23 4.81 -14.96 -16.70
CA TYR A 23 3.54 -14.27 -16.88
C TYR A 23 3.50 -13.51 -18.22
N ASN A 24 4.58 -12.81 -18.58
CA ASN A 24 4.73 -12.13 -19.86
C ASN A 24 4.57 -13.08 -21.02
N THR A 25 5.27 -14.24 -20.97
CA THR A 25 5.22 -15.26 -22.00
C THR A 25 3.82 -15.86 -22.13
N SER A 26 3.18 -16.21 -21.01
CA SER A 26 1.85 -16.81 -20.99
C SER A 26 0.76 -15.89 -21.54
N ASN A 27 0.96 -14.56 -21.45
CA ASN A 27 0.02 -13.55 -21.91
C ASN A 27 0.42 -12.92 -23.27
N ASP A 28 1.47 -13.42 -23.94
CA ASP A 28 2.04 -12.89 -25.20
C ASP A 28 2.25 -11.37 -25.19
N LEU A 29 2.76 -10.83 -24.07
CA LEU A 29 2.94 -9.39 -23.91
C LEU A 29 4.16 -8.91 -24.68
N LYS A 30 4.05 -7.74 -25.32
CA LYS A 30 5.15 -7.12 -26.07
C LYS A 30 5.90 -6.06 -25.27
N ALA A 31 5.39 -5.64 -24.13
CA ALA A 31 6.06 -4.80 -23.15
C ALA A 31 6.70 -5.67 -22.05
N ARG A 32 7.69 -5.11 -21.35
CA ARG A 32 8.33 -5.78 -20.21
C ARG A 32 7.59 -5.40 -18.93
N LEU A 33 6.99 -6.36 -18.25
CA LEU A 33 6.34 -6.17 -16.96
C LEU A 33 7.33 -6.43 -15.82
N ILE A 34 7.59 -5.39 -15.05
CA ILE A 34 8.43 -5.42 -13.85
C ILE A 34 7.54 -5.12 -12.64
N VAL A 35 7.78 -5.78 -11.52
CA VAL A 35 7.04 -5.52 -10.29
C VAL A 35 7.97 -5.11 -9.16
N LYS A 36 7.55 -4.08 -8.40
CA LYS A 36 8.19 -3.61 -7.17
C LYS A 36 7.56 -4.34 -5.99
N ILE A 37 8.30 -5.24 -5.34
CA ILE A 37 7.77 -6.17 -4.34
C ILE A 37 7.89 -5.59 -2.94
N GLU A 38 6.85 -4.92 -2.46
CA GLU A 38 6.84 -4.23 -1.16
C GLU A 38 6.63 -5.17 0.04
N SER A 39 6.31 -6.44 -0.18
CA SER A 39 6.28 -7.46 0.87
C SER A 39 7.68 -7.77 1.45
N PHE A 40 8.74 -7.32 0.81
CA PHE A 40 10.11 -7.41 1.33
C PHE A 40 10.43 -6.37 2.42
N ASN A 41 9.54 -5.44 2.69
CA ASN A 41 9.67 -4.60 3.89
C ASN A 41 9.53 -5.45 5.17
N PRO A 42 10.10 -5.03 6.31
CA PRO A 42 10.18 -5.82 7.55
C PRO A 42 8.85 -6.34 8.07
N ALA A 43 7.78 -5.55 8.00
CA ALA A 43 6.44 -5.98 8.39
C ALA A 43 5.57 -6.37 7.18
N GLY A 44 6.18 -6.59 6.00
CA GLY A 44 5.58 -7.23 4.84
C GLY A 44 4.68 -6.36 3.98
N SER A 45 4.80 -5.04 4.01
CA SER A 45 4.03 -4.18 3.11
C SER A 45 4.65 -2.81 2.84
N VAL A 46 4.14 -2.15 1.79
CA VAL A 46 4.46 -0.75 1.43
C VAL A 46 4.19 0.23 2.58
N LYS A 47 3.30 -0.11 3.52
CA LYS A 47 2.91 0.76 4.63
C LYS A 47 3.98 0.89 5.71
N ASP A 48 4.95 0.01 5.75
CA ASP A 48 6.12 0.13 6.62
C ASP A 48 6.86 1.44 6.37
N ARG A 49 6.95 1.84 5.09
CA ARG A 49 7.58 3.09 4.66
C ARG A 49 6.87 4.31 5.25
N ILE A 50 5.57 4.40 5.09
CA ILE A 50 4.81 5.57 5.56
C ILE A 50 4.65 5.57 7.08
N ALA A 51 4.56 4.42 7.72
CA ALA A 51 4.54 4.31 9.18
C ALA A 51 5.82 4.89 9.79
N LEU A 52 6.97 4.49 9.25
CA LEU A 52 8.27 5.05 9.67
C LEU A 52 8.34 6.56 9.40
N ALA A 53 7.97 6.99 8.19
CA ALA A 53 8.07 8.39 7.81
C ALA A 53 7.17 9.32 8.63
N MET A 54 5.93 8.92 8.91
CA MET A 54 5.00 9.73 9.71
C MET A 54 5.44 9.85 11.16
N ILE A 55 6.00 8.78 11.74
CA ILE A 55 6.54 8.82 13.11
C ILE A 55 7.78 9.72 13.15
N GLU A 56 8.73 9.56 12.24
CA GLU A 56 9.96 10.38 12.21
C GLU A 56 9.69 11.85 11.92
N ASP A 57 8.70 12.16 11.08
CA ASP A 57 8.26 13.52 10.82
C ASP A 57 7.65 14.15 12.09
N ALA A 58 6.83 13.40 12.83
CA ALA A 58 6.24 13.85 14.07
C ALA A 58 7.31 14.06 15.19
N GLU A 59 8.31 13.19 15.25
CA GLU A 59 9.49 13.36 16.14
C GLU A 59 10.26 14.63 15.78
N THR A 60 10.57 14.81 14.51
CA THR A 60 11.34 15.97 14.01
C THR A 60 10.63 17.29 14.27
N LYS A 61 9.29 17.30 14.17
CA LYS A 61 8.47 18.47 14.44
C LYS A 61 8.22 18.71 15.94
N GLY A 62 8.71 17.83 16.81
CA GLY A 62 8.46 17.92 18.26
C GLY A 62 6.99 17.68 18.64
N ILE A 63 6.22 17.02 17.76
CA ILE A 63 4.82 16.64 18.02
C ILE A 63 4.76 15.32 18.81
N LEU A 64 5.67 14.40 18.49
CA LEU A 64 5.76 13.09 19.14
C LEU A 64 7.02 13.04 20.01
N HIS A 65 6.84 12.85 21.31
CA HIS A 65 7.91 12.78 22.30
C HIS A 65 8.17 11.32 22.74
N PRO A 66 9.36 10.98 23.24
CA PRO A 66 9.66 9.63 23.74
C PRO A 66 8.61 9.15 24.76
N GLY A 67 8.10 7.93 24.56
CA GLY A 67 7.07 7.33 25.41
C GLY A 67 5.64 7.84 25.20
N ALA A 68 5.41 8.73 24.24
CA ALA A 68 4.07 9.20 23.88
C ALA A 68 3.20 8.06 23.29
N THR A 69 1.91 8.29 23.24
CA THR A 69 0.93 7.36 22.67
C THR A 69 0.56 7.79 21.26
N ILE A 70 0.69 6.88 20.30
CA ILE A 70 0.18 7.03 18.95
C ILE A 70 -1.20 6.38 18.89
N ILE A 71 -2.18 7.07 18.31
CA ILE A 71 -3.52 6.55 18.07
C ILE A 71 -3.78 6.63 16.57
N GLU A 72 -4.27 5.55 15.95
CA GLU A 72 -4.61 5.59 14.51
C GLU A 72 -5.86 4.76 14.24
N PRO A 73 -6.84 5.32 13.51
CA PRO A 73 -8.01 4.56 13.06
C PRO A 73 -7.65 3.76 11.81
N THR A 74 -7.25 2.51 12.00
CA THR A 74 -6.88 1.63 10.89
C THR A 74 -6.90 0.17 11.29
N SER A 75 -7.33 -0.69 10.37
CA SER A 75 -7.29 -2.14 10.51
C SER A 75 -6.38 -2.80 9.47
N GLY A 76 -5.80 -2.01 8.57
CA GLY A 76 -5.03 -2.48 7.44
C GLY A 76 -3.51 -2.53 7.69
N ASN A 77 -2.77 -2.59 6.59
CA ASN A 77 -1.30 -2.66 6.60
C ASN A 77 -0.65 -1.46 7.30
N THR A 78 -1.31 -0.29 7.33
CA THR A 78 -0.82 0.87 8.08
C THR A 78 -0.76 0.57 9.58
N GLY A 79 -1.77 -0.10 10.14
CA GLY A 79 -1.75 -0.53 11.54
C GLY A 79 -0.59 -1.48 11.84
N VAL A 80 -0.31 -2.41 10.94
CA VAL A 80 0.84 -3.34 11.08
C VAL A 80 2.17 -2.59 11.02
N GLY A 81 2.33 -1.68 10.05
CA GLY A 81 3.52 -0.84 9.94
C GLY A 81 3.72 0.05 11.18
N LEU A 82 2.66 0.69 11.66
CA LEU A 82 2.72 1.50 12.89
C LEU A 82 3.06 0.64 14.12
N ALA A 83 2.50 -0.57 14.23
CA ALA A 83 2.75 -1.46 15.36
C ALA A 83 4.24 -1.88 15.39
N PHE A 84 4.78 -2.29 14.25
CA PHE A 84 6.19 -2.64 14.13
C PHE A 84 7.12 -1.46 14.46
N VAL A 85 6.87 -0.28 13.89
CA VAL A 85 7.72 0.91 14.12
C VAL A 85 7.60 1.40 15.57
N SER A 86 6.38 1.41 16.13
CA SER A 86 6.15 1.80 17.53
C SER A 86 6.89 0.87 18.48
N ALA A 87 6.83 -0.45 18.28
CA ALA A 87 7.59 -1.42 19.05
C ALA A 87 9.10 -1.17 18.97
N ALA A 88 9.64 -0.93 17.76
CA ALA A 88 11.07 -0.69 17.54
C ALA A 88 11.56 0.64 18.14
N LYS A 89 10.70 1.65 18.27
CA LYS A 89 11.04 2.99 18.79
C LYS A 89 10.57 3.23 20.24
N GLY A 90 9.83 2.29 20.86
CA GLY A 90 9.37 2.39 22.24
C GLY A 90 8.15 3.28 22.45
N TYR A 91 7.29 3.44 21.44
CA TYR A 91 6.01 4.14 21.55
C TYR A 91 4.87 3.21 21.94
N LYS A 92 3.91 3.74 22.68
CA LYS A 92 2.61 3.06 22.85
C LYS A 92 1.76 3.27 21.61
N LEU A 93 1.05 2.24 21.17
CA LEU A 93 0.16 2.31 20.02
C LEU A 93 -1.23 1.82 20.38
N ILE A 94 -2.23 2.64 20.08
CA ILE A 94 -3.65 2.30 20.17
C ILE A 94 -4.22 2.33 18.76
N LEU A 95 -4.82 1.24 18.33
CA LEU A 95 -5.50 1.15 17.03
C LEU A 95 -7.00 1.00 17.25
N THR A 96 -7.77 1.88 16.63
CA THR A 96 -9.23 1.78 16.63
C THR A 96 -9.70 1.16 15.32
N MET A 97 -10.60 0.18 15.39
CA MET A 97 -11.10 -0.54 14.24
C MET A 97 -12.46 -1.20 14.48
N PRO A 98 -13.25 -1.44 13.43
CA PRO A 98 -14.50 -2.19 13.55
C PRO A 98 -14.26 -3.61 14.07
N ASP A 99 -15.19 -4.14 14.85
CA ASP A 99 -15.16 -5.49 15.42
C ASP A 99 -15.38 -6.60 14.37
N THR A 100 -15.67 -6.23 13.13
CA THR A 100 -15.76 -7.13 11.98
C THR A 100 -14.39 -7.51 11.40
N MET A 101 -13.30 -6.93 11.88
CA MET A 101 -11.95 -7.28 11.44
C MET A 101 -11.56 -8.70 11.87
N SER A 102 -10.88 -9.42 10.98
CA SER A 102 -10.51 -10.82 11.19
C SER A 102 -9.65 -11.03 12.45
N ILE A 103 -9.79 -12.20 13.05
CA ILE A 103 -9.07 -12.55 14.28
C ILE A 103 -7.56 -12.60 14.05
N GLU A 104 -7.13 -13.09 12.89
CA GLU A 104 -5.71 -13.18 12.50
C GLU A 104 -5.08 -11.79 12.49
N ARG A 105 -5.80 -10.79 11.95
CA ARG A 105 -5.34 -9.40 11.92
C ARG A 105 -5.23 -8.80 13.31
N ARG A 106 -6.22 -9.04 14.17
CA ARG A 106 -6.18 -8.59 15.56
C ARG A 106 -5.02 -9.24 16.32
N ASN A 107 -4.79 -10.54 16.14
CA ASN A 107 -3.72 -11.27 16.78
C ASN A 107 -2.34 -10.77 16.31
N LEU A 108 -2.16 -10.50 15.01
CA LEU A 108 -0.93 -9.93 14.48
C LEU A 108 -0.60 -8.58 15.13
N LEU A 109 -1.58 -7.69 15.23
CA LEU A 109 -1.40 -6.37 15.83
C LEU A 109 -1.09 -6.45 17.33
N LYS A 110 -1.79 -7.34 18.07
CA LYS A 110 -1.51 -7.60 19.48
C LYS A 110 -0.13 -8.22 19.71
N ALA A 111 0.30 -9.13 18.85
CA ALA A 111 1.62 -9.74 18.91
C ALA A 111 2.75 -8.70 18.77
N LEU A 112 2.50 -7.63 18.00
CA LEU A 112 3.40 -6.48 17.85
C LEU A 112 3.27 -5.45 19.00
N GLY A 113 2.44 -5.71 20.02
CA GLY A 113 2.28 -4.86 21.20
C GLY A 113 1.24 -3.74 21.07
N ALA A 114 0.45 -3.70 20.01
CA ALA A 114 -0.61 -2.69 19.87
C ALA A 114 -1.79 -2.98 20.82
N GLU A 115 -2.34 -1.93 21.42
CA GLU A 115 -3.64 -1.95 22.07
C GLU A 115 -4.74 -1.78 21.00
N LEU A 116 -5.77 -2.64 21.07
CA LEU A 116 -6.88 -2.59 20.12
C LEU A 116 -8.15 -2.12 20.81
N VAL A 117 -8.77 -1.09 20.27
CA VAL A 117 -10.07 -0.59 20.67
C VAL A 117 -11.06 -0.88 19.55
N LEU A 118 -11.96 -1.85 19.79
CA LEU A 118 -12.94 -2.27 18.81
C LEU A 118 -14.17 -1.36 18.89
N THR A 119 -14.71 -1.00 17.71
CA THR A 119 -15.94 -0.22 17.56
C THR A 119 -17.02 -1.07 16.89
N PRO A 120 -18.32 -0.76 17.05
CA PRO A 120 -19.38 -1.51 16.40
C PRO A 120 -19.19 -1.58 14.89
N GLY A 121 -19.29 -2.79 14.31
CA GLY A 121 -19.11 -3.02 12.87
C GLY A 121 -20.07 -2.20 12.01
N ALA A 122 -21.28 -1.92 12.50
CA ALA A 122 -22.28 -1.12 11.80
C ALA A 122 -21.81 0.34 11.54
N ASP A 123 -20.93 0.87 12.40
CA ASP A 123 -20.39 2.24 12.28
C ASP A 123 -19.19 2.31 11.33
N GLY A 124 -18.65 1.15 10.90
CA GLY A 124 -17.52 1.05 9.99
C GLY A 124 -16.32 1.91 10.41
N MET A 125 -15.59 2.41 9.41
CA MET A 125 -14.42 3.27 9.68
C MET A 125 -14.80 4.63 10.30
N LYS A 126 -16.01 5.12 10.11
CA LYS A 126 -16.45 6.37 10.74
C LYS A 126 -16.46 6.23 12.26
N GLY A 127 -16.97 5.11 12.79
CA GLY A 127 -16.93 4.80 14.22
C GLY A 127 -15.51 4.70 14.75
N ALA A 128 -14.62 4.05 14.01
CA ALA A 128 -13.21 3.94 14.39
C ALA A 128 -12.51 5.32 14.44
N ILE A 129 -12.77 6.20 13.49
CA ILE A 129 -12.23 7.57 13.47
C ILE A 129 -12.75 8.37 14.67
N ALA A 130 -14.06 8.36 14.92
CA ALA A 130 -14.65 9.05 16.05
C ALA A 130 -14.05 8.58 17.39
N LYS A 131 -13.84 7.26 17.54
CA LYS A 131 -13.22 6.68 18.72
C LYS A 131 -11.76 7.07 18.90
N ALA A 132 -11.01 7.18 17.80
CA ALA A 132 -9.63 7.66 17.84
C ALA A 132 -9.54 9.11 18.33
N GLU A 133 -10.41 9.98 17.86
CA GLU A 133 -10.47 11.38 18.31
C GLU A 133 -10.92 11.50 19.79
N GLU A 134 -11.90 10.70 20.22
CA GLU A 134 -12.30 10.60 21.62
C GLU A 134 -11.12 10.22 22.52
N LEU A 135 -10.39 9.16 22.16
CA LEU A 135 -9.23 8.68 22.92
C LEU A 135 -8.11 9.72 22.94
N LYS A 136 -7.86 10.40 21.82
CA LYS A 136 -6.87 11.47 21.76
C LYS A 136 -7.21 12.61 22.71
N ALA A 137 -8.48 12.99 22.79
CA ALA A 137 -8.92 14.09 23.67
C ALA A 137 -8.68 13.83 25.16
N VAL A 138 -8.69 12.55 25.58
CA VAL A 138 -8.51 12.14 26.99
C VAL A 138 -7.12 11.60 27.31
N THR A 139 -6.26 11.40 26.29
CA THR A 139 -4.91 10.86 26.45
C THR A 139 -3.90 11.97 26.25
N SER A 140 -3.28 12.42 27.35
CA SER A 140 -2.31 13.52 27.31
C SER A 140 -1.14 13.19 26.39
N GLY A 141 -0.79 14.10 25.47
CA GLY A 141 0.31 13.95 24.52
C GLY A 141 0.09 12.90 23.43
N ALA A 142 -1.14 12.38 23.27
CA ALA A 142 -1.42 11.44 22.20
C ALA A 142 -1.47 12.11 20.82
N VAL A 143 -0.99 11.40 19.81
CA VAL A 143 -0.89 11.88 18.43
C VAL A 143 -1.65 10.94 17.49
N ILE A 144 -2.47 11.49 16.57
CA ILE A 144 -3.02 10.79 15.41
C ILE A 144 -2.19 11.21 14.19
N LEU A 145 -1.64 10.25 13.46
CA LEU A 145 -0.70 10.53 12.37
C LEU A 145 -1.39 10.84 11.04
N GLN A 146 -2.64 10.39 10.85
CA GLN A 146 -3.52 10.73 9.72
C GLN A 146 -2.96 10.38 8.34
N GLN A 147 -2.82 9.10 8.04
CA GLN A 147 -2.23 8.60 6.80
C GLN A 147 -2.77 9.21 5.48
N PHE A 148 -4.05 9.64 5.46
CA PHE A 148 -4.70 10.21 4.28
C PHE A 148 -4.43 11.71 4.07
N GLU A 149 -3.84 12.38 5.06
CA GLU A 149 -3.60 13.82 5.05
C GLU A 149 -2.14 14.19 5.29
N ASN A 150 -1.36 13.28 5.90
CA ASN A 150 0.01 13.54 6.33
C ASN A 150 0.97 13.64 5.13
N PRO A 151 1.63 14.79 4.91
CA PRO A 151 2.55 14.99 3.79
C PRO A 151 3.80 14.12 3.86
N ALA A 152 4.16 13.58 5.02
CA ALA A 152 5.27 12.65 5.17
C ALA A 152 5.04 11.33 4.38
N ASN A 153 3.78 10.97 4.12
CA ASN A 153 3.40 9.81 3.33
C ASN A 153 3.92 9.93 1.87
N PRO A 154 3.45 10.85 1.01
CA PRO A 154 3.99 10.97 -0.35
C PRO A 154 5.47 11.36 -0.35
N ALA A 155 5.94 12.16 0.60
CA ALA A 155 7.34 12.54 0.70
C ALA A 155 8.28 11.34 0.90
N MET A 156 7.85 10.29 1.62
CA MET A 156 8.63 9.07 1.77
C MET A 156 8.78 8.33 0.43
N HIS A 157 7.73 8.24 -0.34
CA HIS A 157 7.77 7.61 -1.65
C HIS A 157 8.60 8.40 -2.68
N LEU A 158 8.55 9.74 -2.60
CA LEU A 158 9.38 10.62 -3.41
C LEU A 158 10.88 10.37 -3.16
N ARG A 159 11.29 10.33 -1.89
CA ARG A 159 12.71 10.23 -1.50
C ARG A 159 13.26 8.80 -1.46
N THR A 160 12.41 7.76 -1.52
CA THR A 160 12.83 6.35 -1.46
C THR A 160 12.29 5.53 -2.62
N THR A 161 11.04 5.14 -2.62
CA THR A 161 10.44 4.21 -3.59
C THR A 161 10.65 4.65 -5.04
N GLY A 162 10.43 5.92 -5.35
CA GLY A 162 10.64 6.46 -6.70
C GLY A 162 12.10 6.44 -7.11
N LEU A 163 13.02 6.77 -6.18
CA LEU A 163 14.46 6.72 -6.43
C LEU A 163 14.97 5.29 -6.61
N GLU A 164 14.46 4.36 -5.82
CA GLU A 164 14.77 2.94 -5.95
C GLU A 164 14.36 2.41 -7.34
N ILE A 165 13.12 2.71 -7.78
CA ILE A 165 12.65 2.31 -9.12
C ILE A 165 13.54 2.91 -10.19
N TRP A 166 13.84 4.20 -10.15
CA TRP A 166 14.71 4.87 -11.11
C TRP A 166 16.11 4.23 -11.18
N ARG A 167 16.73 4.00 -10.03
CA ARG A 167 18.06 3.40 -9.91
C ARG A 167 18.06 1.96 -10.45
N ASP A 168 17.10 1.15 -10.01
CA ASP A 168 17.09 -0.29 -10.27
C ASP A 168 16.62 -0.62 -11.70
N THR A 169 15.97 0.32 -12.38
CA THR A 169 15.68 0.27 -13.82
C THR A 169 16.72 0.97 -14.70
N GLU A 170 17.77 1.54 -14.09
CA GLU A 170 18.75 2.39 -14.82
C GLU A 170 18.08 3.53 -15.61
N GLY A 171 16.98 4.06 -15.07
CA GLY A 171 16.20 5.11 -15.71
C GLY A 171 15.36 4.67 -16.92
N LYS A 172 15.20 3.36 -17.15
CA LYS A 172 14.50 2.81 -18.33
C LYS A 172 13.01 2.57 -18.12
N VAL A 173 12.44 2.99 -16.98
CA VAL A 173 11.00 2.87 -16.72
C VAL A 173 10.22 3.83 -17.63
N ASP A 174 9.27 3.32 -18.41
CA ASP A 174 8.39 4.13 -19.27
C ASP A 174 7.03 4.40 -18.61
N ILE A 175 6.51 3.43 -17.86
CA ILE A 175 5.18 3.51 -17.23
C ILE A 175 5.28 2.99 -15.81
N PHE A 176 4.72 3.75 -14.86
CA PHE A 176 4.56 3.32 -13.47
C PHE A 176 3.09 3.15 -13.13
N VAL A 177 2.74 2.03 -12.50
CA VAL A 177 1.36 1.65 -12.13
C VAL A 177 1.25 1.41 -10.64
N ALA A 178 0.31 2.07 -9.97
CA ALA A 178 0.04 1.82 -8.55
C ALA A 178 -1.43 1.98 -8.18
N GLY A 179 -1.93 1.10 -7.32
CA GLY A 179 -3.25 1.21 -6.69
C GLY A 179 -3.33 2.38 -5.73
N VAL A 180 -4.48 3.06 -5.71
CA VAL A 180 -4.70 4.25 -4.88
C VAL A 180 -5.54 3.92 -3.64
N GLY A 181 -4.85 3.75 -2.50
CA GLY A 181 -5.48 3.77 -1.17
C GLY A 181 -5.40 5.17 -0.57
N THR A 182 -4.26 5.53 0.01
CA THR A 182 -4.00 6.91 0.46
C THR A 182 -3.55 7.84 -0.67
N GLY A 183 -3.12 7.31 -1.80
CA GLY A 183 -2.56 8.08 -2.90
C GLY A 183 -1.08 8.46 -2.74
N GLY A 184 -0.48 8.23 -1.57
CA GLY A 184 0.90 8.62 -1.31
C GLY A 184 1.92 7.96 -2.23
N THR A 185 1.73 6.67 -2.54
CA THR A 185 2.64 5.91 -3.42
C THR A 185 2.65 6.48 -4.84
N VAL A 186 1.46 6.57 -5.47
CA VAL A 186 1.37 7.06 -6.86
C VAL A 186 1.83 8.51 -6.98
N SER A 187 1.54 9.33 -5.97
CA SER A 187 1.93 10.74 -5.91
C SER A 187 3.44 10.92 -5.74
N GLY A 188 4.01 10.28 -4.71
CA GLY A 188 5.44 10.45 -4.40
C GLY A 188 6.35 9.80 -5.46
N VAL A 189 6.02 8.58 -5.91
CA VAL A 189 6.77 7.93 -7.00
C VAL A 189 6.59 8.69 -8.31
N GLY A 190 5.36 9.10 -8.65
CA GLY A 190 5.10 9.86 -9.86
C GLY A 190 5.88 11.17 -9.90
N GLU A 191 5.93 11.91 -8.80
CA GLU A 191 6.73 13.12 -8.70
C GLU A 191 8.23 12.82 -8.86
N ALA A 192 8.76 11.81 -8.17
CA ALA A 192 10.16 11.42 -8.25
C ALA A 192 10.60 11.04 -9.66
N LEU A 193 9.76 10.29 -10.38
CA LEU A 193 10.05 9.85 -11.74
C LEU A 193 9.93 11.00 -12.76
N LYS A 194 8.84 11.79 -12.69
CA LYS A 194 8.63 12.92 -13.60
C LYS A 194 9.65 14.06 -13.43
N MET A 195 10.22 14.22 -12.23
CA MET A 195 11.35 15.15 -12.02
C MET A 195 12.61 14.74 -12.77
N ARG A 196 12.76 13.47 -13.15
CA ARG A 196 13.89 12.92 -13.91
C ARG A 196 13.60 12.84 -15.38
N ASP A 197 12.43 12.34 -15.72
CA ASP A 197 11.92 12.24 -17.08
C ASP A 197 10.42 12.53 -17.10
N PRO A 198 9.99 13.73 -17.55
CA PRO A 198 8.58 14.09 -17.63
C PRO A 198 7.75 13.22 -18.57
N SER A 199 8.38 12.45 -19.47
CA SER A 199 7.71 11.56 -20.42
C SER A 199 7.20 10.26 -19.78
N ILE A 200 7.68 9.91 -18.58
CA ILE A 200 7.23 8.72 -17.85
C ILE A 200 5.76 8.83 -17.53
N LYS A 201 4.98 7.84 -17.95
CA LYS A 201 3.54 7.79 -17.72
C LYS A 201 3.22 7.24 -16.33
N ILE A 202 2.41 7.94 -15.58
CA ILE A 202 1.97 7.55 -14.23
C ILE A 202 0.50 7.14 -14.28
N VAL A 203 0.23 5.88 -13.93
CA VAL A 203 -1.12 5.29 -14.00
C VAL A 203 -1.60 4.93 -12.60
N ALA A 204 -2.73 5.52 -12.23
CA ALA A 204 -3.44 5.24 -10.99
C ALA A 204 -4.47 4.14 -11.20
N VAL A 205 -4.61 3.23 -10.22
CA VAL A 205 -5.60 2.15 -10.26
C VAL A 205 -6.62 2.35 -9.16
N GLU A 206 -7.90 2.25 -9.51
CA GLU A 206 -9.03 2.27 -8.56
C GLU A 206 -10.01 1.13 -8.84
N PRO A 207 -10.84 0.72 -7.84
CA PRO A 207 -11.89 -0.27 -8.06
C PRO A 207 -13.00 0.29 -8.94
N SER A 208 -13.49 -0.48 -9.91
CA SER A 208 -14.63 -0.10 -10.76
C SER A 208 -15.93 0.13 -9.98
N ASP A 209 -16.09 -0.57 -8.84
CA ASP A 209 -17.27 -0.41 -7.98
C ASP A 209 -17.18 0.84 -7.08
N SER A 210 -16.03 1.50 -7.03
CA SER A 210 -15.79 2.73 -6.25
C SER A 210 -14.89 3.71 -7.00
N PRO A 211 -15.30 4.18 -8.22
CA PRO A 211 -14.43 4.93 -9.13
C PRO A 211 -14.39 6.43 -8.79
N VAL A 212 -14.03 6.75 -7.56
CA VAL A 212 -14.08 8.12 -7.02
C VAL A 212 -13.06 9.05 -7.68
N LEU A 213 -11.89 8.54 -8.05
CA LEU A 213 -10.86 9.32 -8.73
C LEU A 213 -11.27 9.70 -10.15
N SER A 214 -12.08 8.85 -10.80
CA SER A 214 -12.68 9.09 -12.12
C SER A 214 -13.98 9.91 -12.05
N GLY A 215 -14.35 10.45 -10.89
CA GLY A 215 -15.56 11.27 -10.69
C GLY A 215 -16.85 10.48 -10.44
N GLY A 216 -16.75 9.16 -10.22
CA GLY A 216 -17.89 8.32 -9.86
C GLY A 216 -18.22 8.36 -8.37
N LYS A 217 -19.21 7.58 -7.97
CA LYS A 217 -19.64 7.47 -6.56
C LYS A 217 -18.86 6.38 -5.82
N PRO A 218 -18.62 6.54 -4.50
CA PRO A 218 -18.07 5.47 -3.70
C PRO A 218 -19.06 4.30 -3.59
N GLY A 219 -18.52 3.09 -3.59
CA GLY A 219 -19.29 1.86 -3.46
C GLY A 219 -18.49 0.75 -2.78
N PRO A 220 -19.16 -0.32 -2.31
CA PRO A 220 -18.49 -1.47 -1.73
C PRO A 220 -17.74 -2.26 -2.80
N HIS A 221 -16.51 -2.69 -2.50
CA HIS A 221 -15.67 -3.50 -3.38
C HIS A 221 -14.82 -4.48 -2.58
N LYS A 222 -14.20 -5.46 -3.28
CA LYS A 222 -13.42 -6.54 -2.66
C LYS A 222 -11.90 -6.32 -2.73
N ILE A 223 -11.43 -5.26 -3.41
CA ILE A 223 -9.99 -4.99 -3.58
C ILE A 223 -9.48 -4.25 -2.33
N GLN A 224 -9.11 -5.01 -1.29
CA GLN A 224 -8.62 -4.45 -0.04
C GLN A 224 -7.34 -3.62 -0.26
N GLY A 225 -7.22 -2.51 0.46
CA GLY A 225 -6.03 -1.65 0.49
C GLY A 225 -6.06 -0.46 -0.48
N ILE A 226 -7.01 -0.43 -1.43
CA ILE A 226 -7.26 0.70 -2.33
C ILE A 226 -8.73 1.12 -2.29
N GLY A 227 -9.11 2.19 -2.96
CA GLY A 227 -10.50 2.63 -3.07
C GLY A 227 -11.08 3.11 -1.73
N ALA A 228 -10.50 4.15 -1.14
CA ALA A 228 -10.90 4.68 0.17
C ALA A 228 -12.33 5.27 0.23
N GLY A 229 -12.99 5.43 -0.92
CA GLY A 229 -14.33 6.02 -1.02
C GLY A 229 -14.35 7.56 -1.03
N PHE A 230 -13.18 8.19 -1.02
CA PHE A 230 -12.98 9.63 -1.13
C PHE A 230 -11.62 9.92 -1.77
N ILE A 231 -11.39 11.17 -2.20
CA ILE A 231 -10.07 11.59 -2.72
C ILE A 231 -9.19 12.02 -1.54
N PRO A 232 -8.08 11.30 -1.25
CA PRO A 232 -7.20 11.64 -0.14
C PRO A 232 -6.43 12.95 -0.39
N LYS A 233 -6.11 13.71 0.65
CA LYS A 233 -5.28 14.91 0.54
C LYS A 233 -3.83 14.60 0.12
N THR A 234 -3.36 13.38 0.38
CA THR A 234 -2.05 12.88 -0.05
C THR A 234 -2.00 12.44 -1.52
N TYR A 235 -3.14 12.44 -2.22
CA TYR A 235 -3.23 12.18 -3.65
C TYR A 235 -2.98 13.46 -4.48
N LYS A 236 -1.98 13.43 -5.35
CA LYS A 236 -1.59 14.55 -6.22
C LYS A 236 -2.01 14.24 -7.66
N ALA A 237 -3.23 14.66 -8.05
CA ALA A 237 -3.77 14.39 -9.38
C ALA A 237 -2.89 14.92 -10.52
N SER A 238 -2.13 16.02 -10.29
CA SER A 238 -1.29 16.65 -11.31
C SER A 238 -0.10 15.80 -11.80
N VAL A 239 0.25 14.72 -11.10
CA VAL A 239 1.32 13.81 -11.55
C VAL A 239 0.78 12.57 -12.26
N VAL A 240 -0.53 12.33 -12.20
CA VAL A 240 -1.20 11.15 -12.77
C VAL A 240 -1.66 11.46 -14.19
N ASP A 241 -1.27 10.61 -15.13
CA ASP A 241 -1.61 10.76 -16.55
C ASP A 241 -2.85 9.97 -16.95
N GLU A 242 -3.11 8.85 -16.28
CA GLU A 242 -4.27 8.00 -16.57
C GLU A 242 -4.77 7.32 -15.29
N ILE A 243 -6.10 7.15 -15.18
CA ILE A 243 -6.76 6.39 -14.12
C ILE A 243 -7.44 5.20 -14.77
N ILE A 244 -7.14 3.98 -14.29
CA ILE A 244 -7.74 2.75 -14.81
C ILE A 244 -8.54 2.07 -13.69
N GLN A 245 -9.79 1.75 -14.02
CA GLN A 245 -10.71 1.06 -13.14
C GLN A 245 -10.55 -0.46 -13.31
N VAL A 246 -10.52 -1.20 -12.20
CA VAL A 246 -10.34 -2.66 -12.20
C VAL A 246 -11.52 -3.34 -11.50
N GLN A 247 -12.03 -4.40 -12.10
CA GLN A 247 -13.07 -5.25 -11.52
C GLN A 247 -12.48 -6.14 -10.40
N ASN A 248 -13.31 -6.48 -9.40
CA ASN A 248 -12.90 -7.37 -8.31
C ASN A 248 -12.35 -8.71 -8.82
N ASP A 249 -13.06 -9.31 -9.78
CA ASP A 249 -12.71 -10.64 -10.29
C ASP A 249 -11.42 -10.62 -11.10
N ASP A 250 -11.14 -9.55 -11.84
CA ASP A 250 -9.88 -9.38 -12.57
C ASP A 250 -8.69 -9.27 -11.61
N ALA A 251 -8.84 -8.50 -10.53
CA ALA A 251 -7.80 -8.38 -9.51
C ALA A 251 -7.51 -9.72 -8.82
N ILE A 252 -8.58 -10.46 -8.45
CA ILE A 252 -8.47 -11.77 -7.78
C ILE A 252 -7.84 -12.80 -8.73
N ARG A 253 -8.31 -12.88 -9.97
CA ARG A 253 -7.78 -13.80 -10.98
C ARG A 253 -6.29 -13.56 -11.21
N THR A 254 -5.89 -12.32 -11.47
CA THR A 254 -4.51 -11.96 -11.73
C THR A 254 -3.60 -12.26 -10.54
N SER A 255 -4.05 -12.00 -9.30
CA SER A 255 -3.28 -12.35 -8.11
C SER A 255 -3.04 -13.86 -8.00
N ARG A 256 -4.05 -14.69 -8.33
CA ARG A 256 -3.93 -16.16 -8.36
C ARG A 256 -3.02 -16.65 -9.49
N GLU A 257 -3.06 -16.00 -10.65
CA GLU A 257 -2.18 -16.31 -11.79
C GLU A 257 -0.71 -16.04 -11.45
N LEU A 258 -0.40 -14.93 -10.79
CA LEU A 258 0.95 -14.63 -10.32
C LEU A 258 1.50 -15.70 -9.35
N ALA A 259 0.66 -16.19 -8.44
CA ALA A 259 1.05 -17.28 -7.55
C ALA A 259 1.36 -18.57 -8.31
N LYS A 260 0.57 -18.91 -9.34
CA LYS A 260 0.75 -20.14 -10.13
C LYS A 260 1.89 -20.06 -11.14
N GLN A 261 2.09 -18.91 -11.77
CA GLN A 261 3.03 -18.76 -12.88
C GLN A 261 4.42 -18.29 -12.44
N GLU A 262 4.49 -17.43 -11.41
CA GLU A 262 5.74 -16.86 -10.92
C GLU A 262 6.12 -17.35 -9.51
N GLY A 263 5.25 -18.12 -8.82
CA GLY A 263 5.43 -18.46 -7.41
C GLY A 263 5.29 -17.24 -6.48
N LEU A 264 4.73 -16.15 -6.97
CA LEU A 264 4.66 -14.86 -6.28
C LEU A 264 3.30 -14.68 -5.60
N LEU A 265 3.23 -14.96 -4.31
CA LEU A 265 2.02 -14.83 -3.50
C LEU A 265 1.79 -13.38 -3.09
N VAL A 266 0.74 -12.74 -3.63
CA VAL A 266 0.47 -11.31 -3.45
C VAL A 266 -0.98 -11.02 -3.07
N GLY A 267 -1.24 -9.83 -2.51
CA GLY A 267 -2.60 -9.41 -2.15
C GLY A 267 -3.45 -9.01 -3.36
N ILE A 268 -4.75 -8.77 -3.11
CA ILE A 268 -5.74 -8.47 -4.17
C ILE A 268 -5.38 -7.18 -4.92
N SER A 269 -4.93 -6.15 -4.22
CA SER A 269 -4.53 -4.88 -4.85
C SER A 269 -3.28 -4.99 -5.71
N SER A 270 -2.42 -5.97 -5.43
CA SER A 270 -1.30 -6.33 -6.30
C SER A 270 -1.80 -6.92 -7.61
N GLY A 271 -2.79 -7.81 -7.56
CA GLY A 271 -3.46 -8.34 -8.74
C GLY A 271 -4.10 -7.23 -9.59
N ALA A 272 -4.73 -6.25 -8.95
CA ALA A 272 -5.28 -5.09 -9.66
C ALA A 272 -4.20 -4.27 -10.38
N ALA A 273 -3.06 -4.03 -9.74
CA ALA A 273 -1.95 -3.30 -10.34
C ALA A 273 -1.34 -4.06 -11.54
N VAL A 274 -1.15 -5.39 -11.43
CA VAL A 274 -0.62 -6.21 -12.52
C VAL A 274 -1.64 -6.37 -13.65
N TYR A 275 -2.93 -6.54 -13.35
CA TYR A 275 -3.98 -6.52 -14.37
C TYR A 275 -3.93 -5.25 -15.20
N THR A 276 -3.87 -4.09 -14.53
CA THR A 276 -3.74 -2.79 -15.20
C THR A 276 -2.48 -2.72 -16.06
N ALA A 277 -1.33 -3.17 -15.54
CA ALA A 277 -0.08 -3.20 -16.28
C ALA A 277 -0.15 -4.13 -17.50
N THR A 278 -0.89 -5.25 -17.39
CA THR A 278 -1.16 -6.19 -18.48
C THR A 278 -1.98 -5.53 -19.60
N GLU A 279 -3.06 -4.83 -19.24
CA GLU A 279 -3.88 -4.13 -20.24
C GLU A 279 -3.10 -3.00 -20.92
N LEU A 280 -2.22 -2.31 -20.21
CA LEU A 280 -1.30 -1.34 -20.79
C LEU A 280 -0.26 -2.02 -21.74
N ALA A 281 0.26 -3.19 -21.35
CA ALA A 281 1.24 -3.94 -22.15
C ALA A 281 0.68 -4.50 -23.46
N LYS A 282 -0.63 -4.74 -23.53
CA LYS A 282 -1.34 -5.17 -24.76
C LYS A 282 -1.53 -4.04 -25.76
N ARG A 283 -1.39 -2.77 -25.35
CA ARG A 283 -1.54 -1.64 -26.27
C ARG A 283 -0.38 -1.57 -27.24
N PRO A 284 -0.62 -1.46 -28.55
CA PRO A 284 0.45 -1.44 -29.57
C PRO A 284 1.52 -0.37 -29.33
N GLU A 285 1.12 0.81 -28.87
CA GLU A 285 2.01 1.93 -28.58
C GLU A 285 2.95 1.69 -27.40
N ASN A 286 2.72 0.63 -26.64
CA ASN A 286 3.55 0.26 -25.50
C ASN A 286 4.47 -0.95 -25.79
N ALA A 287 4.51 -1.43 -27.03
CA ALA A 287 5.44 -2.50 -27.42
C ALA A 287 6.89 -2.08 -27.14
N GLY A 288 7.65 -2.98 -26.49
CA GLY A 288 9.03 -2.75 -26.08
C GLY A 288 9.25 -1.87 -24.84
N LYS A 289 8.20 -1.24 -24.30
CA LYS A 289 8.31 -0.40 -23.11
C LYS A 289 8.46 -1.22 -21.83
N MET A 290 9.06 -0.59 -20.82
CA MET A 290 9.18 -1.12 -19.47
C MET A 290 8.05 -0.55 -18.59
N ILE A 291 7.18 -1.42 -18.09
CA ILE A 291 6.06 -1.08 -17.21
C ILE A 291 6.37 -1.61 -15.81
N VAL A 292 6.43 -0.72 -14.82
CA VAL A 292 6.68 -1.08 -13.43
C VAL A 292 5.38 -0.98 -12.64
N ALA A 293 4.89 -2.09 -12.07
CA ALA A 293 3.74 -2.14 -11.19
C ALA A 293 4.18 -2.34 -9.73
N LEU A 294 3.61 -1.58 -8.79
CA LEU A 294 3.90 -1.76 -7.38
C LEU A 294 2.95 -2.77 -6.74
N LEU A 295 3.53 -3.77 -6.07
CA LEU A 295 2.83 -4.82 -5.33
C LEU A 295 2.86 -4.50 -3.83
N PRO A 296 1.74 -4.04 -3.22
CA PRO A 296 1.77 -3.48 -1.88
C PRO A 296 2.11 -4.46 -0.76
N ASP A 297 1.71 -5.73 -0.86
CA ASP A 297 1.83 -6.69 0.24
C ASP A 297 1.84 -8.16 -0.21
N THR A 298 1.94 -9.08 0.76
CA THR A 298 1.92 -10.53 0.57
C THR A 298 0.49 -11.08 0.56
N GLY A 299 0.28 -12.17 -0.20
CA GLY A 299 -0.98 -12.92 -0.24
C GLY A 299 -1.31 -13.68 1.05
N GLU A 300 -0.32 -13.96 1.91
CA GLU A 300 -0.54 -14.66 3.19
C GLU A 300 -1.56 -13.94 4.09
N ARG A 301 -1.72 -12.63 3.94
CA ARG A 301 -2.72 -11.82 4.68
C ARG A 301 -4.15 -12.06 4.23
N TYR A 302 -4.36 -12.82 3.17
CA TYR A 302 -5.65 -13.02 2.50
C TYR A 302 -6.08 -14.49 2.42
N LEU A 303 -5.38 -15.41 3.13
CA LEU A 303 -5.66 -16.84 3.10
C LEU A 303 -7.07 -17.19 3.57
N SER A 304 -7.64 -16.41 4.50
CA SER A 304 -9.01 -16.52 4.99
C SER A 304 -10.00 -15.58 4.27
N THR A 305 -9.71 -15.22 3.02
CA THR A 305 -10.55 -14.32 2.23
C THR A 305 -10.91 -14.96 0.88
N ILE A 306 -11.83 -14.31 0.14
CA ILE A 306 -12.24 -14.75 -1.20
C ILE A 306 -11.06 -14.91 -2.18
N LEU A 307 -9.90 -14.31 -1.92
CA LEU A 307 -8.71 -14.46 -2.77
C LEU A 307 -8.29 -15.93 -2.87
N TYR A 308 -8.37 -16.70 -1.79
CA TYR A 308 -7.95 -18.10 -1.72
C TYR A 308 -9.09 -19.04 -1.29
N ALA A 309 -10.34 -18.65 -1.55
CA ALA A 309 -11.47 -19.57 -1.43
C ALA A 309 -11.39 -20.60 -2.57
N PHE A 310 -10.93 -21.80 -2.26
CA PHE A 310 -10.91 -22.95 -3.17
C PHE A 310 -12.12 -23.85 -2.87
N GLU A 311 -12.64 -24.53 -3.92
CA GLU A 311 -13.80 -25.41 -3.76
C GLU A 311 -13.53 -26.56 -2.77
N GLU A 312 -12.29 -27.07 -2.75
CA GLU A 312 -11.84 -28.15 -1.86
C GLU A 312 -11.72 -27.71 -0.40
N TYR A 313 -11.53 -26.41 -0.16
CA TYR A 313 -11.34 -25.82 1.17
C TYR A 313 -12.20 -24.55 1.29
N PRO A 314 -13.52 -24.68 1.46
CA PRO A 314 -14.42 -23.54 1.59
C PRO A 314 -14.10 -22.75 2.89
N LEU A 315 -14.22 -21.43 2.82
CA LEU A 315 -13.99 -20.52 3.95
C LEU A 315 -15.13 -20.57 4.97
#